data_a6b9f82ae732471160bce60357683697
#
_entry.id   a6b9f82ae732471160bce60357683697
#
_cell.length_a   1.000
_cell.length_b   1.000
_cell.length_c   1.000
_cell.angle_alpha   90.00
_cell.angle_beta   90.00
_cell.angle_gamma   90.00
#
_symmetry.space_group_name_H-M   'P 1'
#
loop_
_entity.id
_entity.type
_entity.pdbx_description
1 polymer ?
#
loop_
_entity_poly.entity_id
_entity_poly.type
_entity_poly.pdbx_seq_one_letter_code
_entity_poly.pdbx_strand_id
1 'polypeptide(L)'
;MKKLAELKPGDRFMYGGVEWVKFEDIGAGTLCLAAEPVFLRAFDEENCNDWRKSSLRRELNGAFLDALVAEGADRAAFLDWESDLTADDGMTDYGTATDKIALRSDALCRKYREITPPVDEWCWNLTPWTCDASYSYSVRNVHSSGALNWDHAYYGGLGGVRPLCNLKSEILVSDS
;
A
#
# COMPACT_ATOMS: atom_id res chain seq x y z
N MET A 1 15.95 -20.14 1.36
CA MET A 1 14.54 -19.74 1.51
C MET A 1 14.05 -20.09 2.90
N LYS A 2 13.26 -19.21 3.50
CA LYS A 2 12.64 -19.37 4.83
C LYS A 2 11.13 -19.19 4.68
N LYS A 3 10.36 -19.63 5.65
CA LYS A 3 8.96 -19.23 5.73
C LYS A 3 8.88 -17.75 6.12
N LEU A 4 7.92 -17.03 5.56
CA LEU A 4 7.69 -15.61 5.89
C LEU A 4 7.44 -15.43 7.40
N ALA A 5 6.76 -16.40 8.04
CA ALA A 5 6.53 -16.42 9.49
C ALA A 5 7.83 -16.39 10.32
N GLU A 6 8.95 -16.88 9.79
CA GLU A 6 10.23 -16.97 10.52
C GLU A 6 10.99 -15.63 10.54
N LEU A 7 10.61 -14.68 9.68
CA LEU A 7 11.20 -13.35 9.65
C LEU A 7 10.67 -12.50 10.81
N LYS A 8 11.44 -11.49 11.19
CA LYS A 8 11.05 -10.51 12.22
C LYS A 8 10.44 -9.26 11.58
N PRO A 9 9.61 -8.51 12.32
CA PRO A 9 9.20 -7.17 11.87
C PRO A 9 10.41 -6.32 11.49
N GLY A 10 10.35 -5.67 10.32
CA GLY A 10 11.44 -4.89 9.75
C GLY A 10 12.39 -5.68 8.82
N ASP A 11 12.38 -7.01 8.87
CA ASP A 11 13.19 -7.82 7.94
C ASP A 11 12.69 -7.65 6.50
N ARG A 12 13.64 -7.68 5.56
CA ARG A 12 13.36 -7.59 4.12
C ARG A 12 13.41 -8.98 3.48
N PHE A 13 12.65 -9.15 2.42
CA PHE A 13 12.60 -10.40 1.66
C PHE A 13 12.15 -10.16 0.22
N MET A 14 12.49 -11.09 -0.66
CA MET A 14 12.07 -11.07 -2.06
C MET A 14 10.88 -12.00 -2.29
N TYR A 15 9.86 -11.51 -2.97
CA TYR A 15 8.72 -12.31 -3.42
C TYR A 15 8.06 -11.69 -4.66
N GLY A 16 7.87 -12.47 -5.71
CA GLY A 16 7.28 -12.00 -6.96
C GLY A 16 8.09 -10.89 -7.65
N GLY A 17 9.42 -10.93 -7.57
CA GLY A 17 10.29 -9.93 -8.16
C GLY A 17 10.36 -8.58 -7.43
N VAL A 18 9.69 -8.45 -6.31
CA VAL A 18 9.67 -7.23 -5.48
C VAL A 18 10.31 -7.50 -4.12
N GLU A 19 11.07 -6.53 -3.62
CA GLU A 19 11.56 -6.52 -2.25
C GLU A 19 10.48 -5.97 -1.32
N TRP A 20 10.18 -6.72 -0.27
CA TRP A 20 9.17 -6.39 0.73
C TRP A 20 9.78 -6.23 2.12
N VAL A 21 9.13 -5.47 2.96
CA VAL A 21 9.43 -5.35 4.40
C VAL A 21 8.30 -6.00 5.17
N LYS A 22 8.63 -6.91 6.08
CA LYS A 22 7.66 -7.50 6.99
C LYS A 22 7.23 -6.47 8.05
N PHE A 23 5.93 -6.25 8.19
CA PHE A 23 5.37 -5.41 9.25
C PHE A 23 4.94 -6.25 10.46
N GLU A 24 3.97 -7.12 10.30
CA GLU A 24 3.34 -7.82 11.42
C GLU A 24 2.63 -9.09 10.94
N ASP A 25 2.65 -10.13 11.74
CA ASP A 25 1.82 -11.31 11.52
C ASP A 25 0.39 -11.05 12.02
N ILE A 26 -0.60 -11.32 11.17
CA ILE A 26 -2.02 -11.10 11.44
C ILE A 26 -2.79 -12.38 11.10
N GLY A 27 -3.07 -13.20 12.10
CA GLY A 27 -3.71 -14.50 11.90
C GLY A 27 -2.86 -15.41 11.01
N ALA A 28 -3.41 -15.88 9.90
CA ALA A 28 -2.71 -16.72 8.93
C ALA A 28 -1.88 -15.93 7.92
N GLY A 29 -1.91 -14.61 8.01
CA GLY A 29 -1.26 -13.69 7.09
C GLY A 29 -0.16 -12.87 7.76
N THR A 30 0.66 -12.26 6.92
CA THR A 30 1.72 -11.33 7.30
C THR A 30 1.56 -10.06 6.47
N LEU A 31 1.38 -8.94 7.14
CA LEU A 31 1.28 -7.63 6.49
C LEU A 31 2.66 -7.17 6.06
N CYS A 32 2.79 -6.79 4.79
CA CYS A 32 4.05 -6.43 4.16
C CYS A 32 3.89 -5.16 3.31
N LEU A 33 4.96 -4.35 3.28
CA LEU A 33 5.05 -3.17 2.44
C LEU A 33 6.22 -3.34 1.45
N ALA A 34 6.05 -2.89 0.20
CA ALA A 34 7.18 -2.80 -0.72
C ALA A 34 8.30 -1.93 -0.12
N ALA A 35 9.55 -2.41 -0.16
CA ALA A 35 10.68 -1.70 0.42
C ALA A 35 10.95 -0.36 -0.27
N GLU A 36 10.74 -0.33 -1.59
CA GLU A 36 10.89 0.83 -2.46
C GLU A 36 9.60 1.06 -3.27
N PRO A 37 9.37 2.27 -3.78
CA PRO A 37 8.30 2.48 -4.76
C PRO A 37 8.52 1.60 -5.99
N VAL A 38 7.47 0.93 -6.44
CA VAL A 38 7.52 0.04 -7.61
C VAL A 38 7.36 0.80 -8.93
N PHE A 39 6.70 1.94 -8.91
CA PHE A 39 6.55 2.88 -10.02
C PHE A 39 6.02 4.22 -9.52
N LEU A 40 5.91 5.19 -10.43
CA LEU A 40 5.29 6.50 -10.20
C LEU A 40 3.95 6.55 -10.94
N ARG A 41 2.88 6.94 -10.26
CA ARG A 41 1.51 7.07 -10.83
C ARG A 41 0.74 8.19 -10.18
N ALA A 42 -0.27 8.72 -10.87
CA ALA A 42 -1.34 9.45 -10.22
C ALA A 42 -2.14 8.51 -9.31
N PHE A 43 -2.74 9.02 -8.27
CA PHE A 43 -3.64 8.24 -7.42
C PHE A 43 -4.92 7.85 -8.18
N ASP A 44 -5.47 8.79 -8.94
CA ASP A 44 -6.63 8.58 -9.79
C ASP A 44 -6.60 9.51 -11.01
N GLU A 45 -6.81 8.95 -12.19
CA GLU A 45 -6.81 9.70 -13.45
C GLU A 45 -7.95 10.71 -13.56
N GLU A 46 -9.03 10.52 -12.82
CA GLU A 46 -10.17 11.43 -12.75
C GLU A 46 -10.12 12.38 -11.54
N ASN A 47 -8.99 12.43 -10.86
CA ASN A 47 -8.74 13.33 -9.72
C ASN A 47 -9.71 13.14 -8.55
N CYS A 48 -10.06 11.89 -8.26
CA CYS A 48 -10.95 11.53 -7.14
C CYS A 48 -10.13 10.89 -6.00
N ASN A 49 -10.38 11.32 -4.77
CA ASN A 49 -9.70 10.82 -3.58
C ASN A 49 -10.32 9.55 -2.97
N ASP A 50 -11.35 9.01 -3.59
CA ASP A 50 -12.02 7.79 -3.15
C ASP A 50 -11.26 6.56 -3.66
N TRP A 51 -10.56 5.88 -2.77
CA TRP A 51 -9.80 4.66 -3.10
C TRP A 51 -10.65 3.61 -3.82
N ARG A 52 -11.92 3.50 -3.51
CA ARG A 52 -12.83 2.53 -4.14
C ARG A 52 -12.94 2.73 -5.65
N LYS A 53 -12.74 3.97 -6.13
CA LYS A 53 -12.83 4.39 -7.54
C LYS A 53 -11.46 4.60 -8.19
N SER A 54 -10.37 4.55 -7.44
CA SER A 54 -9.03 4.89 -7.88
C SER A 54 -8.55 4.03 -9.05
N SER A 55 -8.02 4.68 -10.08
CA SER A 55 -7.35 4.02 -11.20
C SER A 55 -6.10 3.25 -10.71
N LEU A 56 -5.40 3.77 -9.71
CA LEU A 56 -4.25 3.10 -9.10
C LEU A 56 -4.66 1.80 -8.40
N ARG A 57 -5.78 1.78 -7.68
CA ARG A 57 -6.33 0.57 -7.09
C ARG A 57 -6.57 -0.52 -8.14
N ARG A 58 -7.16 -0.16 -9.27
CA ARG A 58 -7.40 -1.11 -10.37
C ARG A 58 -6.10 -1.65 -10.94
N GLU A 59 -5.10 -0.79 -11.15
CA GLU A 59 -3.79 -1.21 -11.65
C GLU A 59 -3.09 -2.16 -10.67
N LEU A 60 -3.09 -1.86 -9.39
CA LEU A 60 -2.44 -2.70 -8.36
C LEU A 60 -3.07 -4.09 -8.26
N ASN A 61 -4.39 -4.19 -8.35
CA ASN A 61 -5.12 -5.46 -8.26
C ASN A 61 -5.32 -6.15 -9.61
N GLY A 62 -4.88 -5.55 -10.70
CA GLY A 62 -4.89 -6.08 -12.07
C GLY A 62 -3.48 -6.33 -12.58
N ALA A 63 -2.97 -5.43 -13.42
CA ALA A 63 -1.70 -5.59 -14.12
C ALA A 63 -0.50 -5.80 -13.18
N PHE A 64 -0.45 -5.09 -12.05
CA PHE A 64 0.66 -5.25 -11.10
C PHE A 64 0.63 -6.62 -10.42
N LEU A 65 -0.53 -7.06 -9.94
CA LEU A 65 -0.67 -8.40 -9.36
C LEU A 65 -0.33 -9.50 -10.38
N ASP A 66 -0.76 -9.33 -11.63
CA ASP A 66 -0.40 -10.25 -12.72
C ASP A 66 1.11 -10.30 -12.94
N ALA A 67 1.79 -9.17 -12.87
CA ALA A 67 3.26 -9.10 -12.99
C ALA A 67 3.96 -9.84 -11.85
N LEU A 68 3.49 -9.70 -10.60
CA LEU A 68 4.04 -10.44 -9.46
C LEU A 68 3.91 -11.97 -9.67
N VAL A 69 2.77 -12.41 -10.21
CA VAL A 69 2.54 -13.82 -10.51
C VAL A 69 3.46 -14.30 -11.65
N ALA A 70 3.67 -13.49 -12.69
CA ALA A 70 4.61 -13.80 -13.77
C ALA A 70 6.06 -13.95 -13.27
N GLU A 71 6.42 -13.21 -12.21
CA GLU A 71 7.73 -13.30 -11.55
C GLU A 71 7.79 -14.41 -10.46
N GLY A 72 6.79 -15.28 -10.44
CA GLY A 72 6.80 -16.49 -9.61
C GLY A 72 6.04 -16.42 -8.29
N ALA A 73 5.31 -15.34 -8.00
CA ALA A 73 4.44 -15.32 -6.85
C ALA A 73 3.21 -16.22 -7.05
N ASP A 74 2.78 -16.89 -5.99
CA ASP A 74 1.49 -17.61 -5.99
C ASP A 74 0.36 -16.60 -5.75
N ARG A 75 -0.57 -16.49 -6.71
CA ARG A 75 -1.74 -15.60 -6.59
C ARG A 75 -2.54 -15.91 -5.31
N ALA A 76 -2.67 -17.18 -4.93
CA ALA A 76 -3.38 -17.61 -3.75
C ALA A 76 -2.68 -17.23 -2.43
N ALA A 77 -1.43 -16.77 -2.48
CA ALA A 77 -0.70 -16.28 -1.32
C ALA A 77 -1.15 -14.87 -0.89
N PHE A 78 -1.73 -14.10 -1.80
CA PHE A 78 -2.25 -12.77 -1.49
C PHE A 78 -3.63 -12.89 -0.87
N LEU A 79 -3.69 -12.70 0.45
CA LEU A 79 -4.94 -12.74 1.22
C LEU A 79 -5.70 -11.41 1.07
N ASP A 80 -6.99 -11.45 1.34
CA ASP A 80 -7.79 -10.23 1.40
C ASP A 80 -7.30 -9.32 2.53
N TRP A 81 -7.20 -8.04 2.22
CA TRP A 81 -6.90 -6.99 3.17
C TRP A 81 -8.01 -5.93 3.12
N GLU A 82 -8.64 -5.69 4.26
CA GLU A 82 -9.64 -4.64 4.40
C GLU A 82 -8.96 -3.35 4.85
N SER A 83 -9.05 -2.31 4.01
CA SER A 83 -8.57 -0.96 4.33
C SER A 83 -9.70 -0.13 4.91
N ASP A 84 -9.41 0.56 6.01
CA ASP A 84 -10.28 1.60 6.56
C ASP A 84 -10.07 2.89 5.75
N LEU A 85 -11.13 3.38 5.12
CA LEU A 85 -11.12 4.57 4.28
C LEU A 85 -11.61 5.82 5.02
N THR A 86 -11.67 5.78 6.34
CA THR A 86 -11.98 6.96 7.15
C THR A 86 -11.06 8.10 6.77
N ALA A 87 -11.64 9.25 6.43
CA ALA A 87 -10.90 10.44 6.07
C ALA A 87 -10.14 11.02 7.25
N ASP A 88 -9.13 11.82 6.96
CA ASP A 88 -8.28 12.46 7.97
C ASP A 88 -9.10 13.34 8.95
N ASP A 89 -10.18 13.93 8.48
CA ASP A 89 -11.12 14.72 9.31
C ASP A 89 -12.17 13.86 10.05
N GLY A 90 -12.13 12.54 9.92
CA GLY A 90 -13.03 11.60 10.59
C GLY A 90 -14.30 11.25 9.82
N MET A 91 -14.54 11.80 8.62
CA MET A 91 -15.67 11.39 7.79
C MET A 91 -15.54 9.93 7.36
N THR A 92 -16.64 9.17 7.43
CA THR A 92 -16.67 7.72 7.18
C THR A 92 -17.43 7.32 5.92
N ASP A 93 -17.76 8.27 5.06
CA ASP A 93 -18.61 8.08 3.90
C ASP A 93 -18.09 7.04 2.90
N TYR A 94 -16.76 6.89 2.78
CA TYR A 94 -16.17 5.91 1.87
C TYR A 94 -16.09 4.49 2.46
N GLY A 95 -16.34 4.33 3.76
CA GLY A 95 -16.38 3.03 4.42
C GLY A 95 -15.05 2.29 4.40
N THR A 96 -15.07 1.10 3.81
CA THR A 96 -13.91 0.20 3.67
C THR A 96 -13.76 -0.27 2.23
N ALA A 97 -12.57 -0.82 1.92
CA ALA A 97 -12.33 -1.52 0.67
C ALA A 97 -11.49 -2.77 0.95
N THR A 98 -11.84 -3.88 0.29
CA THR A 98 -11.10 -5.15 0.40
C THR A 98 -10.33 -5.41 -0.88
N ASP A 99 -9.03 -5.62 -0.76
CA ASP A 99 -8.11 -5.77 -1.88
C ASP A 99 -7.07 -6.86 -1.62
N LYS A 100 -6.47 -7.38 -2.68
CA LYS A 100 -5.25 -8.21 -2.60
C LYS A 100 -4.02 -7.32 -2.43
N ILE A 101 -4.02 -6.15 -3.06
CA ILE A 101 -2.97 -5.15 -2.96
C ILE A 101 -3.59 -3.78 -2.69
N ALA A 102 -3.08 -3.11 -1.69
CA ALA A 102 -3.55 -1.80 -1.26
C ALA A 102 -2.39 -0.80 -1.11
N LEU A 103 -2.66 0.33 -0.52
CA LEU A 103 -1.69 1.28 0.00
C LEU A 103 -1.85 1.39 1.52
N ARG A 104 -0.88 2.01 2.18
CA ARG A 104 -1.02 2.33 3.60
C ARG A 104 -2.09 3.40 3.81
N SER A 105 -2.78 3.32 4.94
CA SER A 105 -3.47 4.47 5.51
C SER A 105 -2.48 5.31 6.34
N ASP A 106 -2.86 6.53 6.68
CA ASP A 106 -2.08 7.36 7.62
C ASP A 106 -1.89 6.66 8.98
N ALA A 107 -2.90 5.93 9.43
CA ALA A 107 -2.83 5.15 10.67
C ALA A 107 -1.73 4.07 10.60
N LEU A 108 -1.62 3.36 9.48
CA LEU A 108 -0.58 2.35 9.29
C LEU A 108 0.80 2.99 9.16
N CYS A 109 0.91 4.16 8.53
CA CYS A 109 2.17 4.91 8.48
C CYS A 109 2.68 5.26 9.88
N ARG A 110 1.79 5.68 10.77
CA ARG A 110 2.14 5.98 12.17
C ARG A 110 2.51 4.71 12.92
N LYS A 111 1.72 3.64 12.76
CA LYS A 111 1.92 2.38 13.49
C LYS A 111 3.27 1.73 13.19
N TYR A 112 3.69 1.73 11.94
CA TYR A 112 4.91 1.03 11.49
C TYR A 112 6.07 1.96 11.16
N ARG A 113 6.03 3.21 11.62
CA ARG A 113 7.06 4.21 11.32
C ARG A 113 8.48 3.71 11.59
N GLU A 114 8.70 3.10 12.74
CA GLU A 114 10.04 2.70 13.21
C GLU A 114 10.69 1.59 12.36
N ILE A 115 9.88 0.77 11.68
CA ILE A 115 10.36 -0.35 10.86
C ILE A 115 10.18 -0.12 9.37
N THR A 116 9.65 1.04 8.96
CA THR A 116 9.49 1.40 7.55
C THR A 116 10.79 2.02 7.04
N PRO A 117 11.48 1.42 6.04
CA PRO A 117 12.69 2.03 5.50
C PRO A 117 12.35 3.35 4.79
N PRO A 118 13.22 4.38 4.95
CA PRO A 118 13.06 5.62 4.23
C PRO A 118 13.26 5.42 2.72
N VAL A 119 12.59 6.24 1.91
CA VAL A 119 12.75 6.28 0.45
C VAL A 119 12.91 7.73 -0.02
N ASP A 120 13.50 7.94 -1.20
CA ASP A 120 13.77 9.28 -1.71
C ASP A 120 12.54 9.95 -2.35
N GLU A 121 11.53 9.14 -2.70
CA GLU A 121 10.28 9.62 -3.31
C GLU A 121 9.21 9.85 -2.27
N TRP A 122 8.35 10.87 -2.48
CA TRP A 122 7.08 10.92 -1.76
C TRP A 122 6.13 9.85 -2.30
N CYS A 123 5.34 9.25 -1.42
CA CYS A 123 4.49 8.12 -1.76
C CYS A 123 3.04 8.36 -1.36
N TRP A 124 2.11 7.90 -2.20
CA TRP A 124 0.69 7.93 -1.88
C TRP A 124 0.34 7.08 -0.65
N ASN A 125 -0.54 7.60 0.20
CA ASN A 125 -1.38 6.81 1.08
C ASN A 125 -2.76 6.67 0.44
N LEU A 126 -3.65 5.85 1.03
CA LEU A 126 -5.03 5.76 0.55
C LEU A 126 -6.02 6.64 1.35
N THR A 127 -5.58 7.28 2.44
CA THR A 127 -6.46 8.09 3.28
C THR A 127 -6.88 9.36 2.55
N PRO A 128 -8.19 9.59 2.32
CA PRO A 128 -8.67 10.86 1.79
C PRO A 128 -8.52 11.96 2.84
N TRP A 129 -8.25 13.18 2.40
CA TRP A 129 -8.22 14.32 3.30
C TRP A 129 -9.59 14.57 3.93
N THR A 130 -10.62 14.49 3.11
CA THR A 130 -12.04 14.60 3.50
C THR A 130 -12.90 13.83 2.50
N CYS A 131 -14.11 13.46 2.88
CA CYS A 131 -15.14 12.94 1.96
C CYS A 131 -16.08 14.06 1.45
N ASP A 132 -15.87 15.31 1.86
CA ASP A 132 -16.66 16.45 1.37
C ASP A 132 -16.50 16.60 -0.14
N ALA A 133 -17.65 16.63 -0.85
CA ALA A 133 -17.68 16.70 -2.31
C ALA A 133 -16.91 17.91 -2.89
N SER A 134 -16.81 19.01 -2.14
CA SER A 134 -16.07 20.21 -2.55
C SER A 134 -14.54 20.01 -2.57
N TYR A 135 -14.03 18.97 -1.89
CA TYR A 135 -12.61 18.68 -1.74
C TYR A 135 -12.27 17.22 -2.02
N SER A 136 -13.10 16.53 -2.79
CA SER A 136 -12.99 15.09 -3.08
C SER A 136 -11.81 14.70 -3.99
N TYR A 137 -10.80 15.54 -4.08
CA TYR A 137 -9.58 15.36 -4.87
C TYR A 137 -8.31 15.30 -4.02
N SER A 138 -8.37 15.59 -2.72
CA SER A 138 -7.19 15.65 -1.86
C SER A 138 -6.94 14.32 -1.15
N VAL A 139 -5.76 13.76 -1.37
CA VAL A 139 -5.30 12.47 -0.84
C VAL A 139 -4.07 12.69 0.03
N ARG A 140 -3.98 11.97 1.14
CA ARG A 140 -2.78 11.99 1.99
C ARG A 140 -1.63 11.27 1.30
N ASN A 141 -0.42 11.70 1.61
CA ASN A 141 0.81 11.08 1.16
C ASN A 141 1.89 11.14 2.24
N VAL A 142 3.00 10.45 2.01
CA VAL A 142 4.17 10.45 2.88
C VAL A 142 5.33 11.09 2.13
N HIS A 143 5.86 12.17 2.67
CA HIS A 143 7.08 12.80 2.16
C HIS A 143 8.30 11.91 2.41
N SER A 144 9.38 12.10 1.67
CA SER A 144 10.65 11.37 1.87
C SER A 144 11.20 11.49 3.31
N SER A 145 10.90 12.58 4.01
CA SER A 145 11.23 12.75 5.43
C SER A 145 10.39 11.89 6.39
N GLY A 146 9.35 11.21 5.89
CA GLY A 146 8.36 10.49 6.70
C GLY A 146 7.21 11.38 7.22
N ALA A 147 7.22 12.68 6.92
CA ALA A 147 6.12 13.57 7.28
C ALA A 147 4.87 13.26 6.44
N LEU A 148 3.70 13.29 7.07
CA LEU A 148 2.44 13.17 6.36
C LEU A 148 2.10 14.50 5.69
N ASN A 149 1.69 14.42 4.43
CA ASN A 149 1.32 15.55 3.61
C ASN A 149 0.11 15.18 2.75
N TRP A 150 -0.30 16.02 1.82
CA TRP A 150 -1.41 15.75 0.90
C TRP A 150 -1.13 16.33 -0.48
N ASP A 151 -1.83 15.80 -1.48
CA ASP A 151 -1.81 16.35 -2.83
C ASP A 151 -3.10 15.99 -3.58
N HIS A 152 -3.32 16.58 -4.75
CA HIS A 152 -4.45 16.24 -5.58
C HIS A 152 -4.24 14.87 -6.25
N ALA A 153 -5.28 14.05 -6.30
CA ALA A 153 -5.21 12.68 -6.81
C ALA A 153 -4.66 12.56 -8.24
N TYR A 154 -4.90 13.54 -9.09
CA TYR A 154 -4.34 13.62 -10.44
C TYR A 154 -3.37 14.80 -10.59
N TYR A 155 -3.83 16.00 -10.26
CA TYR A 155 -3.04 17.23 -10.45
C TYR A 155 -1.85 17.36 -9.49
N GLY A 156 -1.79 16.55 -8.46
CA GLY A 156 -0.60 16.40 -7.63
C GLY A 156 0.57 15.74 -8.35
N GLY A 157 0.31 15.14 -9.51
CA GLY A 157 1.32 14.51 -10.35
C GLY A 157 1.54 13.05 -10.03
N LEU A 158 2.70 12.54 -10.47
CA LEU A 158 3.07 11.14 -10.30
C LEU A 158 3.77 10.94 -8.96
N GLY A 159 3.03 10.34 -8.01
CA GLY A 159 3.60 9.94 -6.71
C GLY A 159 4.17 8.53 -6.73
N GLY A 160 5.09 8.26 -5.84
CA GLY A 160 5.62 6.93 -5.62
C GLY A 160 4.51 5.98 -5.11
N VAL A 161 4.55 4.76 -5.60
CA VAL A 161 3.61 3.72 -5.20
C VAL A 161 4.34 2.63 -4.45
N ARG A 162 4.07 2.50 -3.14
CA ARG A 162 4.57 1.43 -2.27
C ARG A 162 3.41 0.51 -1.91
N PRO A 163 3.22 -0.59 -2.65
CA PRO A 163 2.15 -1.53 -2.39
C PRO A 163 2.22 -2.14 -0.98
N LEU A 164 1.04 -2.31 -0.39
CA LEU A 164 0.81 -3.05 0.85
C LEU A 164 0.04 -4.31 0.52
N CYS A 165 0.43 -5.45 1.09
CA CYS A 165 -0.31 -6.69 0.94
C CYS A 165 -0.25 -7.54 2.21
N ASN A 166 -1.23 -8.44 2.33
CA ASN A 166 -1.29 -9.45 3.37
C ASN A 166 -0.99 -10.82 2.75
N LEU A 167 0.23 -11.33 2.96
CA LEU A 167 0.68 -12.60 2.40
C LEU A 167 0.46 -13.75 3.39
N LYS A 168 0.17 -14.95 2.89
CA LYS A 168 0.17 -16.14 3.74
C LYS A 168 1.51 -16.28 4.44
N SER A 169 1.50 -16.44 5.76
CA SER A 169 2.73 -16.52 6.58
C SER A 169 3.57 -17.77 6.28
N GLU A 170 2.97 -18.81 5.70
CA GLU A 170 3.63 -20.09 5.39
C GLU A 170 4.37 -20.13 4.05
N ILE A 171 4.29 -19.07 3.23
CA ILE A 171 5.03 -19.04 1.95
C ILE A 171 6.53 -19.03 2.17
N LEU A 172 7.25 -19.57 1.18
CA LEU A 172 8.70 -19.50 1.15
C LEU A 172 9.16 -18.24 0.45
N VAL A 173 10.06 -17.52 1.10
CA VAL A 173 10.63 -16.27 0.60
C VAL A 173 12.16 -16.37 0.59
N SER A 174 12.81 -15.61 -0.29
CA SER A 174 14.27 -15.51 -0.30
C SER A 174 14.75 -14.29 0.49
N ASP A 175 15.92 -14.39 1.08
CA ASP A 175 16.58 -13.23 1.69
C ASP A 175 16.84 -12.18 0.58
N SER A 176 16.70 -10.89 0.91
CA SER A 176 17.01 -9.76 0.03
C SER A 176 18.51 -9.43 0.11
#